data_e00c976e334029f5b9908f908b03cc74
#
_entry.id   e00c976e334029f5b9908f908b03cc74
#
_cell.length_a   1.000
_cell.length_b   1.000
_cell.length_c   1.000
_cell.angle_alpha   90.00
_cell.angle_beta   90.00
_cell.angle_gamma   90.00
#
_symmetry.space_group_name_H-M   'P 1'
#
loop_
_entity.id
_entity.type
_entity.pdbx_description
1 polymer ?
#
loop_
_entity_poly.entity_id
_entity_poly.type
_entity_poly.pdbx_seq_one_letter_code
_entity_poly.pdbx_strand_id
1 'polypeptide(L)'
;RRNLERLRKRSRQGFRGYPAATVAYYGPTDRHASKVVVGIFAAEGAEAELHKWNRSDTDVRQDPQVLADIMTLVETSDVKSIVVTDRIIGCQHVEGIDYPDGQSCPACPFWKGRNRFTGLPES
;
A
#
# COMPACT_ATOMS: atom_id res chain seq x y z
N ARG A 1 11.64 -3.44 11.01
CA ARG A 1 12.06 -2.05 11.20
C ARG A 1 13.14 -1.64 10.21
N ARG A 2 14.21 -2.43 10.10
CA ARG A 2 15.29 -2.16 9.13
C ARG A 2 14.77 -2.15 7.68
N ASN A 3 13.92 -3.11 7.33
CA ASN A 3 13.38 -3.18 5.98
C ASN A 3 12.44 -2.02 5.67
N LEU A 4 11.64 -1.57 6.65
CA LEU A 4 10.79 -0.41 6.45
C LEU A 4 11.62 0.86 6.21
N GLU A 5 12.70 1.03 6.95
CA GLU A 5 13.62 2.16 6.76
C GLU A 5 14.32 2.09 5.40
N ARG A 6 14.68 0.91 4.94
CA ARG A 6 15.26 0.70 3.60
C ARG A 6 14.27 1.11 2.50
N LEU A 7 13.01 0.71 2.63
CA LEU A 7 11.97 1.11 1.68
C LEU A 7 11.79 2.63 1.68
N ARG A 8 11.72 3.24 2.86
CA ARG A 8 11.57 4.69 2.98
C ARG A 8 12.76 5.44 2.38
N LYS A 9 13.97 4.94 2.62
CA LYS A 9 15.19 5.53 2.05
C LYS A 9 15.16 5.49 0.54
N ARG A 10 14.79 4.36 -0.05
CA ARG A 10 14.71 4.22 -1.50
C ARG A 10 13.61 5.11 -2.09
N SER A 11 12.48 5.25 -1.40
CA SER A 11 11.43 6.15 -1.82
C SER A 11 11.91 7.60 -1.87
N ARG A 12 12.72 8.02 -0.90
CA ARG A 12 13.28 9.39 -0.87
C ARG A 12 14.29 9.66 -1.98
N GLN A 13 14.83 8.64 -2.61
CA GLN A 13 15.77 8.82 -3.73
C GLN A 13 15.08 9.34 -5.00
N GLY A 14 13.75 9.30 -5.04
CA GLY A 14 12.98 9.77 -6.17
C GLY A 14 12.93 8.79 -7.34
N PHE A 15 12.41 9.26 -8.46
CA PHE A 15 12.26 8.40 -9.63
C PHE A 15 13.59 8.19 -10.33
N ARG A 16 13.94 6.92 -10.54
CA ARG A 16 15.21 6.52 -11.20
C ARG A 16 14.99 5.58 -12.38
N GLY A 17 13.78 5.52 -12.88
CA GLY A 17 13.44 4.68 -14.02
C GLY A 17 12.62 3.47 -13.65
N TYR A 18 12.36 2.65 -14.66
CA TYR A 18 11.58 1.42 -14.54
C TYR A 18 12.49 0.20 -14.48
N PRO A 19 12.06 -0.90 -13.89
CA PRO A 19 10.77 -1.10 -13.23
C PRO A 19 10.61 -0.23 -11.99
N ALA A 20 9.37 0.22 -11.75
CA ALA A 20 9.04 1.02 -10.58
C ALA A 20 8.05 0.26 -9.69
N ALA A 21 8.15 0.46 -8.39
CA ALA A 21 7.23 -0.15 -7.43
C ALA A 21 6.50 0.94 -6.65
N THR A 22 5.21 0.69 -6.39
CA THR A 22 4.42 1.49 -5.46
C THR A 22 4.05 0.62 -4.27
N VAL A 23 4.12 1.19 -3.07
CA VAL A 23 3.75 0.50 -1.83
C VAL A 23 2.66 1.31 -1.16
N ALA A 24 1.47 0.73 -1.02
CA ALA A 24 0.32 1.40 -0.44
C ALA A 24 -0.27 0.57 0.69
N TYR A 25 -0.63 1.23 1.79
CA TYR A 25 -1.17 0.60 2.99
C TYR A 25 -2.65 0.88 3.12
N TYR A 26 -3.39 -0.14 3.60
CA TYR A 26 -4.83 -0.07 3.82
C TYR A 26 -5.16 -0.67 5.18
N GLY A 27 -6.23 -0.20 5.79
CA GLY A 27 -6.66 -0.72 7.07
C GLY A 27 -8.06 -0.24 7.46
N PRO A 28 -8.60 -0.77 8.57
CA PRO A 28 -9.93 -0.36 9.05
C PRO A 28 -9.98 1.09 9.53
N THR A 29 -8.82 1.64 9.91
CA THR A 29 -8.66 3.04 10.33
C THR A 29 -7.35 3.57 9.77
N ASP A 30 -7.03 4.82 10.07
CA ASP A 30 -5.76 5.43 9.68
C ASP A 30 -4.60 5.08 10.62
N ARG A 31 -4.81 4.22 11.60
CA ARG A 31 -3.81 3.85 12.62
C ARG A 31 -3.33 2.41 12.54
N HIS A 32 -4.09 1.53 11.89
CA HIS A 32 -3.75 0.11 11.79
C HIS A 32 -3.76 -0.31 10.33
N ALA A 33 -2.59 -0.69 9.81
CA ALA A 33 -2.46 -1.19 8.45
C ALA A 33 -2.61 -2.71 8.44
N SER A 34 -3.76 -3.19 7.99
CA SER A 34 -4.05 -4.63 7.89
C SER A 34 -3.70 -5.21 6.54
N LYS A 35 -3.39 -4.35 5.55
CA LYS A 35 -3.10 -4.78 4.18
C LYS A 35 -2.08 -3.86 3.54
N VAL A 36 -1.16 -4.45 2.78
CA VAL A 36 -0.26 -3.71 1.92
C VAL A 36 -0.36 -4.25 0.50
N VAL A 37 -0.37 -3.35 -0.47
CA VAL A 37 -0.37 -3.69 -1.89
C VAL A 37 0.89 -3.11 -2.51
N VAL A 38 1.65 -3.97 -3.20
CA VAL A 38 2.83 -3.55 -3.96
C VAL A 38 2.50 -3.72 -5.44
N GLY A 39 2.58 -2.62 -6.20
CA GLY A 39 2.42 -2.65 -7.64
C GLY A 39 3.77 -2.54 -8.32
N ILE A 40 4.06 -3.44 -9.25
CA ILE A 40 5.29 -3.41 -10.04
C ILE A 40 4.93 -2.98 -11.45
N PHE A 41 5.53 -1.88 -11.91
CA PHE A 41 5.33 -1.34 -13.25
C PHE A 41 6.61 -1.54 -14.06
N ALA A 42 6.53 -2.35 -15.12
CA ALA A 42 7.70 -2.67 -15.95
C ALA A 42 8.14 -1.48 -16.80
N ALA A 43 7.19 -0.62 -17.20
CA ALA A 43 7.42 0.54 -18.04
C ALA A 43 6.31 1.56 -17.84
N GLU A 44 6.51 2.77 -18.35
CA GLU A 44 5.48 3.81 -18.34
C GLU A 44 4.25 3.32 -19.11
N GLY A 45 3.07 3.49 -18.50
CA GLY A 45 1.81 3.06 -19.09
C GLY A 45 1.54 1.56 -19.03
N ALA A 46 2.48 0.77 -18.51
CA ALA A 46 2.28 -0.66 -18.35
C ALA A 46 1.30 -0.96 -17.21
N GLU A 47 0.56 -2.06 -17.37
CA GLU A 47 -0.33 -2.53 -16.32
C GLU A 47 0.50 -3.03 -15.14
N ALA A 48 0.08 -2.69 -13.92
CA ALA A 48 0.80 -3.07 -12.71
C ALA A 48 0.61 -4.55 -12.40
N GLU A 49 1.69 -5.23 -12.02
CA GLU A 49 1.64 -6.53 -11.38
C GLU A 49 1.43 -6.28 -9.89
N LEU A 50 0.30 -6.76 -9.33
CA LEU A 50 -0.08 -6.48 -7.96
C LEU A 50 0.23 -7.64 -7.04
N HIS A 51 0.84 -7.33 -5.91
CA HIS A 51 1.12 -8.29 -4.82
C HIS A 51 0.52 -7.74 -3.53
N LYS A 52 -0.14 -8.61 -2.77
CA LYS A 52 -0.91 -8.20 -1.60
C LYS A 52 -0.55 -9.05 -0.40
N TRP A 53 -0.46 -8.42 0.77
CA TRP A 53 -0.28 -9.09 2.06
C TRP A 53 -1.34 -8.58 3.02
N ASN A 54 -1.93 -9.50 3.79
CA ASN A 54 -2.97 -9.18 4.76
C ASN A 54 -2.60 -9.74 6.12
N ARG A 55 -2.80 -8.94 7.17
CA ARG A 55 -2.65 -9.37 8.56
C ARG A 55 -3.75 -8.70 9.38
N SER A 56 -4.49 -9.47 10.16
CA SER A 56 -5.58 -8.95 10.99
C SER A 56 -5.13 -8.60 12.41
N ASP A 57 -4.09 -9.27 12.90
CA ASP A 57 -3.63 -9.18 14.28
C ASP A 57 -2.38 -8.29 14.46
N THR A 58 -1.70 -7.96 13.35
CA THR A 58 -0.52 -7.10 13.39
C THR A 58 -0.63 -6.05 12.29
N ASP A 59 0.05 -4.92 12.51
CA ASP A 59 0.21 -3.89 11.47
C ASP A 59 1.24 -4.40 10.48
N VAL A 60 0.88 -4.45 9.18
CA VAL A 60 1.79 -4.98 8.13
C VAL A 60 3.07 -4.18 8.03
N ARG A 61 3.07 -2.91 8.44
CA ARG A 61 4.27 -2.07 8.42
C ARG A 61 5.31 -2.51 9.46
N GLN A 62 4.89 -3.32 10.42
CA GLN A 62 5.76 -3.80 11.50
C GLN A 62 5.92 -5.32 11.49
N ASP A 63 5.34 -6.00 10.52
CA ASP A 63 5.46 -7.44 10.38
C ASP A 63 6.76 -7.77 9.65
N PRO A 64 7.74 -8.41 10.32
CA PRO A 64 9.04 -8.69 9.69
C PRO A 64 8.94 -9.58 8.46
N GLN A 65 8.01 -10.54 8.45
CA GLN A 65 7.85 -11.44 7.31
C GLN A 65 7.32 -10.70 6.10
N VAL A 66 6.30 -9.85 6.29
CA VAL A 66 5.74 -9.03 5.21
C VAL A 66 6.80 -8.12 4.61
N LEU A 67 7.56 -7.44 5.47
CA LEU A 67 8.60 -6.51 5.03
C LEU A 67 9.73 -7.25 4.30
N ALA A 68 10.10 -8.44 4.76
CA ALA A 68 11.11 -9.27 4.09
C ALA A 68 10.61 -9.71 2.72
N ASP A 69 9.35 -10.12 2.61
CA ASP A 69 8.76 -10.53 1.33
C ASP A 69 8.74 -9.38 0.33
N ILE A 70 8.39 -8.17 0.78
CA ILE A 70 8.39 -6.97 -0.07
C ILE A 70 9.80 -6.67 -0.56
N MET A 71 10.80 -6.73 0.32
CA MET A 71 12.18 -6.48 -0.07
C MET A 71 12.68 -7.52 -1.07
N THR A 72 12.33 -8.79 -0.87
CA THR A 72 12.67 -9.85 -1.82
C THR A 72 12.04 -9.58 -3.18
N LEU A 73 10.76 -9.21 -3.21
CA LEU A 73 10.06 -8.88 -4.45
C LEU A 73 10.73 -7.72 -5.18
N VAL A 74 11.07 -6.66 -4.45
CA VAL A 74 11.74 -5.48 -5.02
C VAL A 74 13.09 -5.85 -5.62
N GLU A 75 13.87 -6.67 -4.91
CA GLU A 75 15.19 -7.11 -5.38
C GLU A 75 15.11 -8.05 -6.57
N THR A 76 14.21 -9.04 -6.53
CA THR A 76 14.07 -10.02 -7.62
C THR A 76 13.44 -9.41 -8.87
N SER A 77 12.64 -8.35 -8.73
CA SER A 77 12.04 -7.64 -9.84
C SER A 77 12.95 -6.54 -10.42
N ASP A 78 14.14 -6.39 -9.87
CA ASP A 78 15.13 -5.39 -10.30
C ASP A 78 14.55 -3.98 -10.33
N VAL A 79 13.77 -3.64 -9.31
CA VAL A 79 13.07 -2.34 -9.22
C VAL A 79 14.08 -1.22 -9.04
N LYS A 80 13.94 -0.17 -9.84
CA LYS A 80 14.82 1.01 -9.80
C LYS A 80 14.23 2.17 -9.01
N SER A 81 12.91 2.25 -8.96
CA SER A 81 12.21 3.34 -8.27
C SER A 81 11.15 2.78 -7.33
N ILE A 82 11.06 3.33 -6.12
CA ILE A 82 10.05 2.93 -5.14
C ILE A 82 9.32 4.17 -4.65
N VAL A 83 7.99 4.12 -4.66
CA VAL A 83 7.12 5.15 -4.08
C VAL A 83 6.36 4.50 -2.93
N VAL A 84 6.59 4.97 -1.72
CA VAL A 84 5.90 4.47 -0.52
C VAL A 84 4.98 5.55 0.02
N THR A 85 3.71 5.22 0.20
CA THR A 85 2.80 6.07 0.96
C THR A 85 2.87 5.60 2.42
N ASP A 86 3.43 6.41 3.30
CA ASP A 86 3.65 6.01 4.69
C ASP A 86 2.37 5.95 5.51
N ARG A 87 1.32 6.58 5.05
CA ARG A 87 0.04 6.56 5.76
C ARG A 87 -0.91 5.56 5.13
N ILE A 88 -1.90 5.15 5.93
CA ILE A 88 -2.97 4.28 5.47
C ILE A 88 -3.94 5.13 4.65
N ILE A 89 -4.18 4.73 3.41
CA ILE A 89 -4.94 5.53 2.44
C ILE A 89 -6.38 5.08 2.24
N GLY A 90 -6.79 4.00 2.88
CA GLY A 90 -8.16 3.53 2.76
C GLY A 90 -8.38 2.21 3.46
N CYS A 91 -9.60 1.69 3.29
CA CYS A 91 -10.04 0.43 3.81
C CYS A 91 -9.35 -0.73 3.08
N GLN A 92 -9.13 -1.85 3.78
CA GLN A 92 -8.54 -3.05 3.19
C GLN A 92 -9.48 -3.77 2.23
N HIS A 93 -10.76 -3.47 2.24
CA HIS A 93 -11.75 -4.08 1.35
C HIS A 93 -11.78 -3.37 0.00
N VAL A 94 -12.14 -4.10 -1.05
CA VAL A 94 -12.11 -3.59 -2.42
C VAL A 94 -13.50 -3.22 -2.87
N GLU A 95 -13.69 -1.98 -3.26
CA GLU A 95 -14.95 -1.48 -3.81
C GLU A 95 -15.32 -2.26 -5.08
N GLY A 96 -16.58 -2.66 -5.19
CA GLY A 96 -17.04 -3.46 -6.31
C GLY A 96 -16.80 -4.96 -6.17
N ILE A 97 -16.01 -5.38 -5.16
CA ILE A 97 -15.73 -6.80 -4.87
C ILE A 97 -16.24 -7.17 -3.50
N ASP A 98 -15.77 -6.46 -2.46
CA ASP A 98 -16.14 -6.74 -1.07
C ASP A 98 -17.39 -5.99 -0.63
N TYR A 99 -17.73 -4.92 -1.33
CA TYR A 99 -18.96 -4.14 -1.11
C TYR A 99 -19.35 -3.45 -2.42
N PRO A 100 -20.61 -2.98 -2.56
CA PRO A 100 -21.07 -2.42 -3.82
C PRO A 100 -20.34 -1.17 -4.28
N ASP A 101 -20.15 -1.03 -5.58
CA ASP A 101 -19.59 0.18 -6.19
C ASP A 101 -20.41 1.42 -5.82
N GLY A 102 -19.71 2.52 -5.58
CA GLY A 102 -20.34 3.80 -5.27
C GLY A 102 -20.78 3.94 -3.83
N GLN A 103 -20.52 2.93 -3.00
CA GLN A 103 -20.87 2.94 -1.58
C GLN A 103 -19.61 2.93 -0.71
N SER A 104 -19.78 3.32 0.55
CA SER A 104 -18.73 3.19 1.54
C SER A 104 -18.70 1.74 2.06
N CYS A 105 -17.51 1.26 2.44
CA CYS A 105 -17.38 -0.06 3.02
C CYS A 105 -18.15 -0.14 4.35
N PRO A 106 -19.12 -1.06 4.47
CA PRO A 106 -19.91 -1.17 5.70
C PRO A 106 -19.12 -1.74 6.88
N ALA A 107 -18.03 -2.47 6.60
CA ALA A 107 -17.19 -3.06 7.66
C ALA A 107 -16.15 -2.07 8.21
N CYS A 108 -15.95 -0.94 7.56
CA CYS A 108 -14.92 0.05 7.93
C CYS A 108 -15.52 1.45 8.00
N PRO A 109 -16.36 1.73 9.01
CA PRO A 109 -17.08 3.01 9.09
C PRO A 109 -16.15 4.21 9.27
N PHE A 110 -14.91 4.00 9.73
CA PHE A 110 -13.94 5.09 9.86
C PHE A 110 -13.76 5.87 8.55
N TRP A 111 -13.77 5.17 7.41
CA TRP A 111 -13.49 5.78 6.11
C TRP A 111 -14.71 6.44 5.47
N LYS A 112 -15.88 6.28 6.05
CA LYS A 112 -17.08 6.90 5.52
C LYS A 112 -16.96 8.42 5.59
N GLY A 113 -17.13 9.09 4.43
CA GLY A 113 -17.03 10.53 4.34
C GLY A 113 -15.63 11.09 4.46
N ARG A 114 -14.60 10.25 4.38
CA ARG A 114 -13.19 10.70 4.40
C ARG A 114 -12.56 10.62 3.03
N ASN A 115 -11.74 11.60 2.73
CA ASN A 115 -10.95 11.59 1.51
C ASN A 115 -9.76 10.64 1.69
N ARG A 116 -9.66 9.61 0.83
CA ARG A 116 -8.60 8.60 0.96
C ARG A 116 -7.20 9.15 0.68
N PHE A 117 -7.08 10.30 0.02
CA PHE A 117 -5.79 10.91 -0.26
C PHE A 117 -5.30 11.80 0.87
N THR A 118 -6.20 12.50 1.56
CA THR A 118 -5.84 13.41 2.64
C THR A 118 -6.09 12.82 4.03
N GLY A 119 -6.99 11.82 4.13
CA GLY A 119 -7.43 11.28 5.42
C GLY A 119 -8.36 12.20 6.19
N LEU A 120 -8.71 13.36 5.63
CA LEU A 120 -9.55 14.35 6.28
C LEU A 120 -11.03 14.13 5.93
N PRO A 121 -11.96 14.49 6.83
CA PRO A 121 -13.38 14.39 6.53
C PRO A 121 -13.75 15.25 5.32
N GLU A 122 -14.62 14.72 4.46
CA GLU A 122 -15.16 15.48 3.35
C GLU A 122 -16.36 16.30 3.83
N SER A 123 -16.45 17.51 3.35
CA SER A 123 -17.55 18.39 3.67
C SER A 123 -18.78 18.12 2.81
#